data_c2ac38037edb5dbbc6dae8621a226258
#
_entry.id   c2ac38037edb5dbbc6dae8621a226258
#
_cell.length_a   1.000
_cell.length_b   1.000
_cell.length_c   1.000
_cell.angle_alpha   90.00
_cell.angle_beta   90.00
_cell.angle_gamma   90.00
#
_symmetry.space_group_name_H-M   'P 1'
#
loop_
_entity.id
_entity.type
_entity.pdbx_description
1 polymer ?
#
loop_
_entity_poly.entity_id
_entity_poly.type
_entity_poly.pdbx_seq_one_letter_code
_entity_poly.pdbx_strand_id
1 'polypeptide(L)'
;MRASWHELRLAVWEGGRPADDKSARRTFSDLYDRYLDGEVKEPPSERITAYVAGLLDRWCDITEDEDETSPWSVGPLIDGASGPLVYFGLAWRRAAEASAHAAVVAESMGLVCFDVQQDRIRP
;
A
#
# COMPACT_ATOMS: atom_id res chain seq x y z
N MET A 1 6.50 17.36 5.85
CA MET A 1 5.86 17.77 4.73
C MET A 1 6.54 17.56 3.48
N ARG A 2 7.76 17.94 3.40
CA ARG A 2 8.44 17.81 2.18
C ARG A 2 8.65 16.42 1.74
N ALA A 3 8.78 15.49 2.64
CA ALA A 3 9.02 14.11 2.30
C ALA A 3 7.98 13.53 1.35
N SER A 4 6.73 13.96 1.48
CA SER A 4 5.66 13.42 0.65
C SER A 4 5.76 13.82 -0.82
N TRP A 5 6.63 14.77 -1.14
CA TRP A 5 6.80 15.18 -2.53
C TRP A 5 7.59 14.16 -3.32
N HIS A 6 8.37 13.32 -2.64
CA HIS A 6 9.25 12.37 -3.30
C HIS A 6 8.70 10.97 -3.34
N GLU A 7 7.50 10.76 -2.84
CA GLU A 7 6.88 9.44 -2.85
C GLU A 7 5.37 9.54 -2.93
N LEU A 8 4.78 8.51 -3.51
CA LEU A 8 3.34 8.35 -3.56
C LEU A 8 3.00 7.27 -2.54
N ARG A 9 1.97 7.49 -1.73
CA ARG A 9 1.58 6.52 -0.72
C ARG A 9 0.26 5.86 -1.06
N LEU A 10 0.24 4.54 -0.94
CA LEU A 10 -0.95 3.74 -1.18
C LEU A 10 -1.30 2.95 0.06
N ALA A 11 -2.59 2.75 0.26
CA ALA A 11 -3.09 1.87 1.31
C ALA A 11 -3.94 0.81 0.63
N VAL A 12 -3.73 -0.45 0.98
CA VAL A 12 -4.49 -1.56 0.41
C VAL A 12 -5.06 -2.37 1.56
N TRP A 13 -6.36 -2.68 1.48
CA TRP A 13 -6.99 -3.40 2.59
C TRP A 13 -8.07 -4.36 2.11
N GLU A 14 -8.41 -5.30 3.00
CA GLU A 14 -9.50 -6.23 2.79
C GLU A 14 -10.81 -5.59 3.18
N GLY A 15 -11.86 -5.93 2.45
CA GLY A 15 -13.20 -5.44 2.76
C GLY A 15 -13.93 -5.05 1.50
N GLY A 16 -15.18 -4.63 1.67
CA GLY A 16 -15.98 -4.20 0.55
C GLY A 16 -15.50 -2.87 -0.01
N ARG A 17 -15.67 -2.69 -1.30
CA ARG A 17 -15.27 -1.44 -1.95
C ARG A 17 -16.14 -0.31 -1.42
N PRO A 18 -15.55 0.79 -0.93
CA PRO A 18 -16.33 1.93 -0.44
C PRO A 18 -17.14 2.56 -1.57
N ALA A 19 -18.23 3.22 -1.20
CA ALA A 19 -19.12 3.82 -2.18
C ALA A 19 -18.49 4.99 -2.92
N ASP A 20 -17.62 5.73 -2.25
CA ASP A 20 -16.96 6.90 -2.85
C ASP A 20 -15.62 7.16 -2.17
N ASP A 21 -14.90 8.15 -2.69
CA ASP A 21 -13.58 8.47 -2.17
C ASP A 21 -13.61 8.97 -0.73
N LYS A 22 -14.65 9.68 -0.35
CA LYS A 22 -14.79 10.19 1.00
C LYS A 22 -14.97 9.06 2.00
N SER A 23 -15.78 8.07 1.66
CA SER A 23 -15.96 6.88 2.50
C SER A 23 -14.67 6.09 2.60
N ALA A 24 -13.92 6.00 1.50
CA ALA A 24 -12.65 5.31 1.48
C ALA A 24 -11.65 6.00 2.41
N ARG A 25 -11.61 7.33 2.39
CA ARG A 25 -10.72 8.08 3.28
C ARG A 25 -11.05 7.80 4.74
N ARG A 26 -12.31 7.74 5.07
CA ARG A 26 -12.76 7.45 6.42
C ARG A 26 -12.34 6.04 6.84
N THR A 27 -12.55 5.08 5.95
CA THR A 27 -12.16 3.69 6.20
C THR A 27 -10.64 3.60 6.40
N PHE A 28 -9.88 4.27 5.55
CA PHE A 28 -8.42 4.27 5.70
C PHE A 28 -8.01 4.83 7.05
N SER A 29 -8.58 5.96 7.46
CA SER A 29 -8.23 6.58 8.73
C SER A 29 -8.51 5.65 9.90
N ASP A 30 -9.66 4.98 9.88
CA ASP A 30 -10.01 4.04 10.95
C ASP A 30 -9.06 2.86 11.00
N LEU A 31 -8.69 2.31 9.83
CA LEU A 31 -7.78 1.18 9.76
C LEU A 31 -6.37 1.58 10.20
N TYR A 32 -5.93 2.75 9.77
CA TYR A 32 -4.61 3.24 10.14
C TYR A 32 -4.51 3.40 11.66
N ASP A 33 -5.51 4.04 12.26
CA ASP A 33 -5.51 4.26 13.71
C ASP A 33 -5.52 2.94 14.47
N ARG A 34 -6.24 1.96 13.95
CA ARG A 34 -6.39 0.68 14.62
C ARG A 34 -5.18 -0.24 14.48
N TYR A 35 -4.60 -0.28 13.28
CA TYR A 35 -3.59 -1.29 12.97
C TYR A 35 -2.16 -0.77 12.85
N LEU A 36 -1.98 0.48 12.48
CA LEU A 36 -0.64 1.02 12.27
C LEU A 36 -0.22 2.06 13.31
N ASP A 37 -1.18 2.80 13.86
CA ASP A 37 -0.88 3.83 14.84
C ASP A 37 -0.94 3.31 16.28
N GLY A 38 -1.34 2.07 16.47
CA GLY A 38 -1.43 1.45 17.78
C GLY A 38 -0.05 0.99 18.27
N GLU A 39 0.04 0.70 19.56
CA GLU A 39 1.29 0.24 20.15
C GLU A 39 1.68 -1.16 19.70
N VAL A 40 0.71 -1.99 19.38
CA VAL A 40 0.96 -3.36 18.98
C VAL A 40 0.39 -3.61 17.59
N LYS A 41 1.26 -3.99 16.67
CA LYS A 41 0.83 -4.35 15.33
C LYS A 41 0.37 -5.80 15.31
N GLU A 42 -0.63 -6.07 14.52
CA GLU A 42 -1.11 -7.43 14.33
C GLU A 42 -0.38 -8.08 13.17
N PRO A 43 -0.21 -9.40 13.19
CA PRO A 43 0.37 -10.09 12.02
C PRO A 43 -0.52 -9.80 10.82
N PRO A 44 0.07 -9.57 9.64
CA PRO A 44 -0.74 -9.34 8.45
C PRO A 44 -1.55 -10.58 8.09
N SER A 45 -2.74 -10.37 7.52
CA SER A 45 -3.59 -11.45 7.09
C SER A 45 -2.91 -12.23 5.97
N GLU A 46 -3.39 -13.44 5.69
CA GLU A 46 -2.85 -14.25 4.61
C GLU A 46 -3.00 -13.56 3.27
N ARG A 47 -4.13 -12.88 3.05
CA ARG A 47 -4.36 -12.20 1.79
C ARG A 47 -3.42 -11.00 1.62
N ILE A 48 -3.20 -10.24 2.69
CA ILE A 48 -2.27 -9.12 2.63
C ILE A 48 -0.84 -9.61 2.42
N THR A 49 -0.47 -10.70 3.09
CA THR A 49 0.85 -11.30 2.90
C THR A 49 1.04 -11.73 1.44
N ALA A 50 0.03 -12.36 0.86
CA ALA A 50 0.07 -12.79 -0.54
C ALA A 50 0.14 -11.59 -1.49
N TYR A 51 -0.56 -10.51 -1.16
CA TYR A 51 -0.53 -9.30 -1.96
C TYR A 51 0.89 -8.69 -1.98
N VAL A 52 1.52 -8.57 -0.82
CA VAL A 52 2.89 -8.05 -0.74
C VAL A 52 3.85 -8.94 -1.54
N ALA A 53 3.71 -10.26 -1.41
CA ALA A 53 4.54 -11.19 -2.18
C ALA A 53 4.35 -10.99 -3.68
N GLY A 54 3.13 -10.73 -4.12
CA GLY A 54 2.84 -10.47 -5.53
C GLY A 54 3.51 -9.20 -6.05
N LEU A 55 3.57 -8.17 -5.21
CA LEU A 55 4.27 -6.95 -5.58
C LEU A 55 5.78 -7.18 -5.68
N LEU A 56 6.33 -7.94 -4.73
CA LEU A 56 7.77 -8.22 -4.72
C LEU A 56 8.21 -9.17 -5.83
N ASP A 57 7.26 -9.88 -6.41
CA ASP A 57 7.52 -10.74 -7.56
C ASP A 57 7.88 -9.90 -8.80
N ARG A 58 7.31 -8.71 -8.89
CA ARG A 58 7.56 -7.82 -10.02
C ARG A 58 8.82 -7.00 -9.80
N TRP A 59 8.98 -6.43 -8.62
CA TRP A 59 10.16 -5.62 -8.27
C TRP A 59 10.62 -6.01 -6.87
N CYS A 60 11.89 -6.31 -6.71
CA CYS A 60 12.42 -6.71 -5.42
C CYS A 60 12.24 -5.62 -4.37
N ASP A 61 12.31 -6.03 -3.11
CA ASP A 61 12.21 -5.10 -1.98
C ASP A 61 13.39 -4.12 -2.05
N ILE A 62 13.17 -2.90 -1.56
CA ILE A 62 14.24 -1.90 -1.58
C ILE A 62 15.44 -2.35 -0.74
N THR A 63 15.20 -3.18 0.27
CA THR A 63 16.27 -3.71 1.10
C THR A 63 17.19 -4.68 0.36
N GLU A 64 16.73 -5.18 -0.79
CA GLU A 64 17.49 -6.14 -1.61
C GLU A 64 17.84 -5.58 -2.97
N ASP A 65 17.65 -4.28 -3.15
CA ASP A 65 17.77 -3.64 -4.44
C ASP A 65 19.17 -3.08 -4.65
N GLU A 66 20.06 -3.90 -5.16
CA GLU A 66 21.44 -3.50 -5.39
C GLU A 66 21.60 -2.53 -6.57
N ASP A 67 20.67 -2.57 -7.50
CA ASP A 67 20.75 -1.74 -8.71
C ASP A 67 19.86 -0.51 -8.66
N GLU A 68 19.23 -0.26 -7.53
CA GLU A 68 18.35 0.87 -7.31
C GLU A 68 17.22 0.94 -8.34
N THR A 69 16.68 -0.22 -8.70
CA THR A 69 15.58 -0.31 -9.66
C THR A 69 14.22 -0.44 -9.00
N SER A 70 14.20 -0.69 -7.70
CA SER A 70 12.96 -0.88 -6.96
C SER A 70 12.14 0.40 -6.93
N PRO A 71 10.82 0.31 -7.15
CA PRO A 71 9.96 1.49 -7.05
C PRO A 71 9.55 1.82 -5.62
N TRP A 72 9.88 0.92 -4.65
CA TRP A 72 9.43 1.12 -3.26
C TRP A 72 10.28 2.17 -2.58
N SER A 73 9.63 3.09 -1.84
CA SER A 73 10.36 4.17 -1.19
C SER A 73 10.91 3.78 0.17
N VAL A 74 10.33 2.78 0.80
CA VAL A 74 10.80 2.25 2.08
C VAL A 74 10.64 0.74 2.07
N GLY A 75 11.36 0.06 2.93
CA GLY A 75 11.30 -1.38 3.05
C GLY A 75 11.78 -1.86 4.41
N PRO A 76 11.55 -3.13 4.71
CA PRO A 76 10.85 -4.10 3.88
C PRO A 76 9.37 -3.74 3.72
N LEU A 77 8.82 -4.06 2.58
CA LEU A 77 7.44 -3.72 2.26
C LEU A 77 6.45 -4.27 3.29
N ILE A 78 6.72 -5.48 3.76
CA ILE A 78 5.85 -6.15 4.71
C ILE A 78 5.75 -5.43 6.06
N ASP A 79 6.72 -4.59 6.39
CA ASP A 79 6.69 -3.84 7.65
C ASP A 79 5.56 -2.81 7.69
N GLY A 80 5.00 -2.46 6.55
CA GLY A 80 3.84 -1.59 6.48
C GLY A 80 2.51 -2.32 6.59
N ALA A 81 2.53 -3.64 6.84
CA ALA A 81 1.33 -4.45 6.91
C ALA A 81 0.98 -4.77 8.36
N SER A 82 -0.32 -4.69 8.67
CA SER A 82 -0.84 -5.09 9.98
C SER A 82 -2.30 -5.48 9.78
N GLY A 83 -2.67 -6.70 10.23
CA GLY A 83 -4.03 -7.19 10.06
C GLY A 83 -4.47 -7.16 8.59
N PRO A 84 -5.62 -6.53 8.31
CA PRO A 84 -6.16 -6.50 6.94
C PRO A 84 -5.63 -5.35 6.09
N LEU A 85 -4.59 -4.64 6.53
CA LEU A 85 -4.12 -3.42 5.90
C LEU A 85 -2.64 -3.48 5.60
N VAL A 86 -2.23 -2.96 4.44
CA VAL A 86 -0.83 -2.63 4.17
C VAL A 86 -0.75 -1.21 3.63
N TYR A 87 0.23 -0.46 4.12
CA TYR A 87 0.45 0.93 3.76
C TYR A 87 1.90 1.06 3.32
N PHE A 88 2.13 1.59 2.13
CA PHE A 88 3.48 1.62 1.58
C PHE A 88 3.67 2.82 0.66
N GLY A 89 4.93 3.14 0.40
CA GLY A 89 5.30 4.27 -0.45
C GLY A 89 5.99 3.82 -1.71
N LEU A 90 5.83 4.63 -2.76
CA LEU A 90 6.44 4.42 -4.05
C LEU A 90 7.32 5.62 -4.38
N ALA A 91 8.52 5.36 -4.90
CA ALA A 91 9.39 6.45 -5.34
C ALA A 91 8.69 7.22 -6.44
N TRP A 92 8.68 8.54 -6.33
CA TRP A 92 7.91 9.39 -7.25
C TRP A 92 8.25 9.13 -8.72
N ARG A 93 9.51 8.93 -9.02
CA ARG A 93 9.94 8.73 -10.41
C ARG A 93 9.37 7.46 -11.05
N ARG A 94 8.90 6.52 -10.24
CA ARG A 94 8.33 5.27 -10.73
C ARG A 94 6.89 5.07 -10.29
N ALA A 95 6.31 6.10 -9.66
CA ALA A 95 4.99 5.97 -9.05
C ALA A 95 3.89 5.63 -10.06
N ALA A 96 3.95 6.18 -11.25
CA ALA A 96 2.89 5.95 -12.24
C ALA A 96 2.76 4.47 -12.59
N GLU A 97 3.86 3.82 -12.98
CA GLU A 97 3.78 2.42 -13.35
C GLU A 97 3.60 1.50 -12.14
N ALA A 98 4.25 1.83 -11.03
CA ALA A 98 4.16 0.98 -9.85
C ALA A 98 2.78 1.06 -9.20
N SER A 99 2.17 2.24 -9.15
CA SER A 99 0.83 2.35 -8.57
C SER A 99 -0.21 1.67 -9.46
N ALA A 100 -0.05 1.74 -10.78
CA ALA A 100 -0.96 1.05 -11.68
C ALA A 100 -0.87 -0.46 -11.46
N HIS A 101 0.33 -0.99 -11.33
CA HIS A 101 0.52 -2.42 -11.08
C HIS A 101 -0.04 -2.81 -9.71
N ALA A 102 0.23 -2.01 -8.68
CA ALA A 102 -0.27 -2.28 -7.34
C ALA A 102 -1.80 -2.32 -7.32
N ALA A 103 -2.45 -1.42 -8.06
CA ALA A 103 -3.90 -1.39 -8.14
C ALA A 103 -4.46 -2.62 -8.88
N VAL A 104 -3.80 -3.05 -9.95
CA VAL A 104 -4.23 -4.22 -10.71
C VAL A 104 -4.14 -5.48 -9.86
N VAL A 105 -3.03 -5.64 -9.12
CA VAL A 105 -2.88 -6.80 -8.25
C VAL A 105 -3.93 -6.79 -7.13
N ALA A 106 -4.18 -5.61 -6.56
CA ALA A 106 -5.20 -5.47 -5.51
C ALA A 106 -6.57 -5.88 -6.05
N GLU A 107 -6.94 -5.39 -7.23
CA GLU A 107 -8.22 -5.71 -7.83
C GLU A 107 -8.35 -7.20 -8.08
N SER A 108 -7.30 -7.83 -8.57
CA SER A 108 -7.31 -9.26 -8.85
C SER A 108 -7.50 -10.11 -7.61
N MET A 109 -7.16 -9.56 -6.45
CA MET A 109 -7.29 -10.27 -5.18
C MET A 109 -8.51 -9.83 -4.36
N GLY A 110 -9.33 -8.95 -4.92
CA GLY A 110 -10.51 -8.46 -4.21
C GLY A 110 -10.19 -7.48 -3.09
N LEU A 111 -9.08 -6.78 -3.21
CA LEU A 111 -8.66 -5.79 -2.21
C LEU A 111 -8.95 -4.37 -2.70
N VAL A 112 -9.08 -3.45 -1.75
CA VAL A 112 -9.27 -2.03 -2.06
C VAL A 112 -7.92 -1.34 -2.09
N CYS A 113 -7.64 -0.59 -3.16
CA CYS A 113 -6.41 0.18 -3.28
C CYS A 113 -6.77 1.67 -3.27
N PHE A 114 -6.20 2.40 -2.32
CA PHE A 114 -6.54 3.80 -2.09
C PHE A 114 -5.27 4.66 -2.19
N ASP A 115 -5.35 5.73 -2.99
CA ASP A 115 -4.26 6.70 -3.11
C ASP A 115 -4.42 7.72 -1.99
N VAL A 116 -3.55 7.65 -1.00
CA VAL A 116 -3.67 8.45 0.21
C VAL A 116 -3.46 9.94 -0.07
N GLN A 117 -2.58 10.26 -1.00
CA GLN A 117 -2.28 11.66 -1.28
C GLN A 117 -3.35 12.36 -2.09
N GLN A 118 -4.02 11.64 -2.98
CA GLN A 118 -5.08 12.20 -3.80
C GLN A 118 -6.46 11.91 -3.25
N ASP A 119 -6.55 11.18 -2.16
CA ASP A 119 -7.83 10.78 -1.55
C ASP A 119 -8.74 10.10 -2.57
N ARG A 120 -8.19 9.15 -3.34
CA ARG A 120 -8.94 8.50 -4.41
C ARG A 120 -8.77 7.00 -4.37
N ILE A 121 -9.89 6.29 -4.59
CA ILE A 121 -9.85 4.84 -4.77
C ILE A 121 -9.27 4.57 -6.15
N ARG A 122 -8.32 3.67 -6.22
CA ARG A 122 -7.76 3.24 -7.51
C ARG A 122 -8.69 2.19 -8.11
N PRO A 123 -8.89 2.24 -9.43
CA PRO A 123 -9.76 1.27 -10.10
C PRO A 123 -9.20 -0.12 -10.10
#